data_9d5bad23ccca30b087642fc9f2d19c5a
#
_entry.id   9d5bad23ccca30b087642fc9f2d19c5a
#
_cell.length_a   1.000
_cell.length_b   1.000
_cell.length_c   1.000
_cell.angle_alpha   90.00
_cell.angle_beta   90.00
_cell.angle_gamma   90.00
#
_symmetry.space_group_name_H-M   'P 1'
#
loop_
_entity.id
_entity.type
_entity.pdbx_description
1 polymer ?
#
loop_
_entity_poly.entity_id
_entity_poly.type
_entity_poly.pdbx_seq_one_letter_code
_entity_poly.pdbx_strand_id
1 'polypeptide(L)'
;TGEAEEKDDPFKISDIGAILRSGGFWLVALLCVLYYSAIFPFQKYAVNMLECNLSLTEGTGFWASETVTIVQYLIMLVVAIGSFASNFSKNPTAKYGLMGLAIVALISYCYMGYMRGSAESVFAVFPLLAVAITPILGNYVDHKGKAASMLMIGSLLLIVCHLTFAFVLPMFRESAIGGTIVAYVTILVLGASFSLV
;
A
#
# COMPACT_ATOMS: atom_id res chain seq x y z
N THR A 1 28.88 31.37 0.00
CA THR A 1 29.46 30.04 -0.28
C THR A 1 28.61 29.41 -1.35
N GLY A 2 29.10 29.48 -2.63
CA GLY A 2 28.37 28.95 -3.77
C GLY A 2 28.35 27.44 -3.72
N GLU A 3 27.18 26.89 -3.69
CA GLU A 3 26.92 25.51 -4.11
C GLU A 3 27.21 25.46 -5.63
N ALA A 4 28.26 24.78 -5.99
CA ALA A 4 28.52 24.47 -7.38
C ALA A 4 27.36 23.57 -7.84
N GLU A 5 26.56 24.06 -8.78
CA GLU A 5 25.65 23.20 -9.55
C GLU A 5 26.50 22.10 -10.18
N GLU A 6 26.41 20.89 -9.64
CA GLU A 6 26.98 19.70 -10.26
C GLU A 6 26.24 19.56 -11.61
N LYS A 7 26.91 19.96 -12.68
CA LYS A 7 26.45 19.74 -14.05
C LYS A 7 26.39 18.24 -14.24
N ASP A 8 25.17 17.70 -14.33
CA ASP A 8 24.95 16.31 -14.73
C ASP A 8 25.69 16.04 -16.04
N ASP A 9 26.73 15.22 -15.97
CA ASP A 9 27.46 14.77 -17.16
C ASP A 9 26.47 13.99 -18.06
N PRO A 10 26.49 14.23 -19.38
CA PRO A 10 25.58 13.52 -20.27
C PRO A 10 25.88 12.02 -20.23
N PHE A 11 24.79 11.24 -20.05
CA PHE A 11 24.83 9.78 -19.98
C PHE A 11 25.62 9.17 -21.16
N LYS A 12 26.62 8.34 -20.84
CA LYS A 12 27.44 7.61 -21.80
C LYS A 12 27.15 6.12 -21.76
N ILE A 13 27.16 5.47 -22.92
CA ILE A 13 26.92 4.01 -23.01
C ILE A 13 27.97 3.22 -22.19
N SER A 14 29.21 3.78 -22.04
CA SER A 14 30.22 3.22 -21.17
C SER A 14 29.81 3.09 -19.70
N ASP A 15 28.91 3.95 -19.24
CA ASP A 15 28.44 3.99 -17.86
C ASP A 15 27.59 2.75 -17.53
N ILE A 16 26.88 2.20 -18.52
CA ILE A 16 26.17 0.93 -18.40
C ILE A 16 27.14 -0.19 -18.01
N GLY A 17 28.32 -0.25 -18.66
CA GLY A 17 29.33 -1.25 -18.34
C GLY A 17 29.89 -1.12 -16.92
N ALA A 18 30.03 0.09 -16.40
CA ALA A 18 30.44 0.35 -15.04
C ALA A 18 29.35 -0.07 -14.03
N ILE A 19 28.08 0.24 -14.31
CA ILE A 19 26.93 -0.16 -13.49
C ILE A 19 26.83 -1.69 -13.42
N LEU A 20 26.90 -2.39 -14.54
CA LEU A 20 26.80 -3.85 -14.60
C LEU A 20 27.97 -4.57 -13.90
N ARG A 21 29.11 -3.90 -13.70
CA ARG A 21 30.25 -4.42 -12.91
C ARG A 21 30.10 -4.16 -11.41
N SER A 22 29.16 -3.32 -11.01
CA SER A 22 28.93 -2.99 -9.60
C SER A 22 28.18 -4.13 -8.88
N GLY A 23 28.79 -4.71 -7.86
CA GLY A 23 28.10 -5.70 -6.99
C GLY A 23 26.87 -5.12 -6.28
N GLY A 24 26.89 -3.84 -5.92
CA GLY A 24 25.75 -3.14 -5.34
C GLY A 24 24.55 -3.09 -6.27
N PHE A 25 24.77 -2.84 -7.57
CA PHE A 25 23.71 -2.89 -8.58
C PHE A 25 22.99 -4.25 -8.61
N TRP A 26 23.75 -5.35 -8.62
CA TRP A 26 23.16 -6.69 -8.66
C TRP A 26 22.41 -7.06 -7.38
N LEU A 27 22.87 -6.58 -6.22
CA LEU A 27 22.14 -6.77 -4.97
C LEU A 27 20.80 -6.05 -4.99
N VAL A 28 20.76 -4.80 -5.43
CA VAL A 28 19.50 -4.05 -5.56
C VAL A 28 18.60 -4.68 -6.62
N ALA A 29 19.13 -5.06 -7.77
CA ALA A 29 18.36 -5.73 -8.83
C ALA A 29 17.76 -7.06 -8.35
N LEU A 30 18.53 -7.88 -7.63
CA LEU A 30 18.05 -9.13 -7.05
C LEU A 30 16.94 -8.88 -6.02
N LEU A 31 17.11 -7.88 -5.15
CA LEU A 31 16.11 -7.52 -4.16
C LEU A 31 14.80 -7.08 -4.83
N CYS A 32 14.88 -6.24 -5.87
CA CYS A 32 13.70 -5.85 -6.66
C CYS A 32 13.00 -7.05 -7.29
N VAL A 33 13.76 -7.98 -7.92
CA VAL A 33 13.20 -9.18 -8.52
C VAL A 33 12.49 -10.04 -7.47
N LEU A 34 13.11 -10.29 -6.33
CA LEU A 34 12.53 -11.08 -5.25
C LEU A 34 11.27 -10.43 -4.68
N TYR A 35 11.31 -9.11 -4.47
CA TYR A 35 10.18 -8.35 -3.95
C TYR A 35 8.97 -8.40 -4.90
N TYR A 36 9.18 -8.08 -6.17
CA TYR A 36 8.10 -8.10 -7.17
C TYR A 36 7.60 -9.51 -7.47
N SER A 37 8.46 -10.52 -7.37
CA SER A 37 8.07 -11.94 -7.49
C SER A 37 7.11 -12.38 -6.38
N ALA A 38 7.15 -11.74 -5.20
CA ALA A 38 6.20 -12.01 -4.13
C ALA A 38 4.90 -11.20 -4.31
N ILE A 39 5.00 -9.93 -4.73
CA ILE A 39 3.85 -9.02 -4.81
C ILE A 39 2.94 -9.31 -6.00
N PHE A 40 3.47 -9.51 -7.22
CA PHE A 40 2.63 -9.66 -8.40
C PHE A 40 1.73 -10.91 -8.39
N PRO A 41 2.22 -12.11 -8.01
CA PRO A 41 1.34 -13.25 -7.85
C PRO A 41 0.29 -13.02 -6.76
N PHE A 42 0.67 -12.38 -5.64
CA PHE A 42 -0.28 -12.01 -4.61
C PHE A 42 -1.39 -11.12 -5.16
N GLN A 43 -1.06 -10.01 -5.82
CA GLN A 43 -2.06 -9.10 -6.38
C GLN A 43 -3.03 -9.82 -7.33
N LYS A 44 -2.52 -10.76 -8.14
CA LYS A 44 -3.34 -11.51 -9.09
C LYS A 44 -4.35 -12.44 -8.41
N TYR A 45 -3.97 -13.05 -7.30
CA TYR A 45 -4.78 -14.08 -6.63
C TYR A 45 -5.40 -13.62 -5.31
N ALA A 46 -5.13 -12.39 -4.86
CA ALA A 46 -5.54 -11.89 -3.55
C ALA A 46 -7.05 -11.91 -3.36
N VAL A 47 -7.83 -11.50 -4.35
CA VAL A 47 -9.30 -11.49 -4.26
C VAL A 47 -9.82 -12.91 -4.05
N ASN A 48 -9.38 -13.87 -4.88
CA ASN A 48 -9.76 -15.27 -4.74
C ASN A 48 -9.33 -15.87 -3.38
N MET A 49 -8.11 -15.54 -2.93
CA MET A 49 -7.64 -15.96 -1.60
C MET A 49 -8.53 -15.42 -0.48
N LEU A 50 -8.95 -14.17 -0.57
CA LEU A 50 -9.86 -13.56 0.41
C LEU A 50 -11.25 -14.19 0.36
N GLU A 51 -11.81 -14.44 -0.82
CA GLU A 51 -13.08 -15.13 -1.00
C GLU A 51 -13.07 -16.53 -0.36
N CYS A 52 -11.97 -17.27 -0.54
CA CYS A 52 -11.84 -18.61 0.02
C CYS A 52 -11.65 -18.64 1.56
N ASN A 53 -11.11 -17.56 2.14
CA ASN A 53 -10.75 -17.54 3.57
C ASN A 53 -11.64 -16.62 4.43
N LEU A 54 -12.46 -15.77 3.82
CA LEU A 54 -13.38 -14.89 4.54
C LEU A 54 -14.81 -15.44 4.40
N SER A 55 -15.50 -15.59 5.53
CA SER A 55 -16.93 -15.89 5.55
C SER A 55 -17.74 -14.59 5.28
N LEU A 56 -17.50 -13.99 4.12
CA LEU A 56 -18.22 -12.78 3.71
C LEU A 56 -19.64 -13.16 3.29
N THR A 57 -20.63 -12.48 3.85
CA THR A 57 -22.01 -12.58 3.40
C THR A 57 -22.27 -11.45 2.42
N GLU A 58 -22.66 -11.80 1.20
CA GLU A 58 -23.01 -10.79 0.20
C GLU A 58 -24.07 -9.84 0.75
N GLY A 59 -23.79 -8.55 0.63
CA GLY A 59 -24.71 -7.50 1.04
C GLY A 59 -26.01 -7.58 0.24
N THR A 60 -27.15 -7.38 0.94
CA THR A 60 -28.47 -7.38 0.32
C THR A 60 -29.06 -5.97 0.29
N GLY A 61 -30.03 -5.75 -0.58
CA GLY A 61 -30.75 -4.47 -0.69
C GLY A 61 -29.82 -3.30 -1.02
N PHE A 62 -29.80 -2.28 -0.15
CA PHE A 62 -28.99 -1.08 -0.35
C PHE A 62 -27.49 -1.39 -0.54
N TRP A 63 -26.94 -2.34 0.24
CA TRP A 63 -25.50 -2.67 0.20
C TRP A 63 -25.06 -3.36 -1.09
N ALA A 64 -25.98 -4.02 -1.82
CA ALA A 64 -25.73 -4.61 -3.12
C ALA A 64 -25.87 -3.61 -4.29
N SER A 65 -26.30 -2.39 -4.02
CA SER A 65 -26.63 -1.40 -5.06
C SER A 65 -25.39 -0.81 -5.74
N GLU A 66 -25.54 -0.42 -7.00
CA GLU A 66 -24.52 0.34 -7.73
C GLU A 66 -24.18 1.68 -7.05
N THR A 67 -25.15 2.28 -6.36
CA THR A 67 -24.95 3.51 -5.59
C THR A 67 -23.84 3.34 -4.54
N VAL A 68 -23.83 2.21 -3.82
CA VAL A 68 -22.78 1.91 -2.84
C VAL A 68 -21.41 1.79 -3.53
N THR A 69 -21.37 1.18 -4.70
CA THR A 69 -20.14 1.09 -5.50
C THR A 69 -19.60 2.48 -5.88
N ILE A 70 -20.49 3.34 -6.38
CA ILE A 70 -20.11 4.73 -6.75
C ILE A 70 -19.61 5.49 -5.51
N VAL A 71 -20.31 5.37 -4.38
CA VAL A 71 -19.91 6.01 -3.13
C VAL A 71 -18.54 5.50 -2.66
N GLN A 72 -18.26 4.20 -2.76
CA GLN A 72 -16.94 3.64 -2.45
C GLN A 72 -15.84 4.26 -3.34
N TYR A 73 -16.06 4.39 -4.65
CA TYR A 73 -15.09 5.04 -5.54
C TYR A 73 -14.88 6.52 -5.18
N LEU A 74 -15.94 7.24 -4.82
CA LEU A 74 -15.81 8.64 -4.37
C LEU A 74 -15.02 8.72 -3.05
N ILE A 75 -15.25 7.81 -2.12
CA ILE A 75 -14.48 7.75 -0.86
C ILE A 75 -13.00 7.44 -1.14
N MET A 76 -12.69 6.51 -2.05
CA MET A 76 -11.32 6.24 -2.49
C MET A 76 -10.64 7.50 -3.03
N LEU A 77 -11.36 8.27 -3.84
CA LEU A 77 -10.85 9.53 -4.37
C LEU A 77 -10.57 10.56 -3.26
N VAL A 78 -11.47 10.65 -2.27
CA VAL A 78 -11.26 11.52 -1.09
C VAL A 78 -10.04 11.10 -0.29
N VAL A 79 -9.83 9.79 -0.07
CA VAL A 79 -8.62 9.28 0.62
C VAL A 79 -7.36 9.64 -0.15
N ALA A 80 -7.34 9.39 -1.46
CA ALA A 80 -6.16 9.66 -2.30
C ALA A 80 -5.84 11.17 -2.35
N ILE A 81 -6.83 12.01 -2.67
CA ILE A 81 -6.64 13.46 -2.77
C ILE A 81 -6.32 14.06 -1.40
N GLY A 82 -7.03 13.66 -0.35
CA GLY A 82 -6.83 14.16 1.01
C GLY A 82 -5.43 13.85 1.53
N SER A 83 -4.95 12.62 1.33
CA SER A 83 -3.59 12.20 1.70
C SER A 83 -2.53 12.96 0.91
N PHE A 84 -2.70 13.06 -0.41
CA PHE A 84 -1.78 13.80 -1.27
C PHE A 84 -1.74 15.29 -0.90
N ALA A 85 -2.89 15.96 -0.84
CA ALA A 85 -2.99 17.38 -0.50
C ALA A 85 -2.45 17.68 0.91
N SER A 86 -2.67 16.78 1.87
CA SER A 86 -2.12 16.88 3.22
C SER A 86 -0.58 16.98 3.21
N ASN A 87 0.08 16.19 2.36
CA ASN A 87 1.54 16.17 2.28
C ASN A 87 2.13 17.49 1.73
N PHE A 88 1.42 18.16 0.83
CA PHE A 88 1.86 19.43 0.23
C PHE A 88 1.39 20.68 1.00
N SER A 89 0.53 20.52 1.99
CA SER A 89 0.02 21.66 2.77
C SER A 89 1.09 22.21 3.71
N LYS A 90 1.40 23.52 3.58
CA LYS A 90 2.31 24.26 4.47
C LYS A 90 1.63 24.65 5.79
N ASN A 91 0.31 24.73 5.82
CA ASN A 91 -0.45 25.07 7.02
C ASN A 91 -0.67 23.81 7.87
N PRO A 92 -0.16 23.74 9.12
CA PRO A 92 -0.29 22.57 9.97
C PRO A 92 -1.75 22.20 10.26
N THR A 93 -2.63 23.17 10.45
CA THR A 93 -4.05 22.91 10.69
C THR A 93 -4.71 22.25 9.48
N ALA A 94 -4.44 22.74 8.26
CA ALA A 94 -4.95 22.15 7.03
C ALA A 94 -4.36 20.75 6.79
N LYS A 95 -3.07 20.58 7.06
CA LYS A 95 -2.38 19.29 6.94
C LYS A 95 -3.03 18.21 7.81
N TYR A 96 -3.18 18.49 9.10
CA TYR A 96 -3.79 17.50 10.03
C TYR A 96 -5.29 17.33 9.79
N GLY A 97 -6.00 18.40 9.37
CA GLY A 97 -7.40 18.30 8.98
C GLY A 97 -7.64 17.40 7.78
N LEU A 98 -6.84 17.55 6.70
CA LEU A 98 -6.90 16.69 5.51
C LEU A 98 -6.52 15.25 5.82
N MET A 99 -5.50 15.04 6.66
CA MET A 99 -5.10 13.71 7.08
C MET A 99 -6.20 13.03 7.92
N GLY A 100 -6.82 13.75 8.84
CA GLY A 100 -7.96 13.27 9.61
C GLY A 100 -9.15 12.89 8.71
N LEU A 101 -9.47 13.73 7.72
CA LEU A 101 -10.50 13.43 6.73
C LEU A 101 -10.19 12.16 5.95
N ALA A 102 -8.95 11.99 5.49
CA ALA A 102 -8.53 10.80 4.77
C ALA A 102 -8.63 9.52 5.62
N ILE A 103 -8.28 9.60 6.91
CA ILE A 103 -8.42 8.48 7.86
C ILE A 103 -9.88 8.11 8.07
N VAL A 104 -10.76 9.08 8.33
CA VAL A 104 -12.20 8.85 8.49
C VAL A 104 -12.80 8.25 7.22
N ALA A 105 -12.42 8.76 6.06
CA ALA A 105 -12.84 8.22 4.77
C ALA A 105 -12.38 6.77 4.58
N LEU A 106 -11.13 6.44 4.94
CA LEU A 106 -10.60 5.08 4.86
C LEU A 106 -11.36 4.11 5.79
N ILE A 107 -11.65 4.53 7.01
CA ILE A 107 -12.46 3.73 7.96
C ILE A 107 -13.86 3.51 7.40
N SER A 108 -14.48 4.55 6.83
CA SER A 108 -15.80 4.45 6.19
C SER A 108 -15.78 3.48 5.01
N TYR A 109 -14.71 3.51 4.21
CA TYR A 109 -14.50 2.57 3.09
C TYR A 109 -14.43 1.12 3.58
N CYS A 110 -13.63 0.85 4.62
CA CYS A 110 -13.51 -0.48 5.20
C CYS A 110 -14.85 -1.00 5.74
N TYR A 111 -15.61 -0.14 6.43
CA TYR A 111 -16.94 -0.48 6.92
C TYR A 111 -17.91 -0.81 5.78
N MET A 112 -17.95 0.00 4.73
CA MET A 112 -18.80 -0.26 3.56
C MET A 112 -18.39 -1.56 2.85
N GLY A 113 -17.10 -1.84 2.71
CA GLY A 113 -16.59 -3.08 2.14
C GLY A 113 -17.01 -4.32 2.94
N TYR A 114 -16.99 -4.22 4.27
CA TYR A 114 -17.49 -5.28 5.16
C TYR A 114 -19.00 -5.50 4.99
N MET A 115 -19.80 -4.43 5.02
CA MET A 115 -21.25 -4.50 4.86
C MET A 115 -21.70 -5.01 3.49
N ARG A 116 -20.88 -4.77 2.47
CA ARG A 116 -21.08 -5.26 1.11
C ARG A 116 -20.69 -6.73 0.96
N GLY A 117 -19.83 -7.24 1.82
CA GLY A 117 -19.31 -8.61 1.75
C GLY A 117 -18.46 -8.86 0.50
N SER A 118 -17.71 -7.85 0.02
CA SER A 118 -16.92 -7.92 -1.21
C SER A 118 -15.44 -8.06 -0.89
N ALA A 119 -14.83 -9.18 -1.29
CA ALA A 119 -13.39 -9.40 -1.20
C ALA A 119 -12.59 -8.39 -2.05
N GLU A 120 -13.15 -7.96 -3.17
CA GLU A 120 -12.57 -6.90 -4.01
C GLU A 120 -12.46 -5.59 -3.25
N SER A 121 -13.51 -5.20 -2.50
CA SER A 121 -13.50 -4.00 -1.66
C SER A 121 -12.47 -4.11 -0.54
N VAL A 122 -12.27 -5.28 0.04
CA VAL A 122 -11.23 -5.53 1.04
C VAL A 122 -9.85 -5.37 0.42
N PHE A 123 -9.61 -5.98 -0.73
CA PHE A 123 -8.31 -5.91 -1.40
C PHE A 123 -7.97 -4.51 -1.91
N ALA A 124 -8.95 -3.72 -2.36
CA ALA A 124 -8.74 -2.38 -2.90
C ALA A 124 -8.13 -1.39 -1.88
N VAL A 125 -8.17 -1.71 -0.59
CA VAL A 125 -7.46 -0.94 0.45
C VAL A 125 -5.95 -0.98 0.26
N PHE A 126 -5.39 -2.06 -0.31
CA PHE A 126 -3.96 -2.19 -0.57
C PHE A 126 -3.40 -1.07 -1.47
N PRO A 127 -3.85 -0.91 -2.72
CA PRO A 127 -3.37 0.17 -3.58
C PRO A 127 -3.76 1.56 -3.06
N LEU A 128 -4.92 1.69 -2.42
CA LEU A 128 -5.37 2.95 -1.85
C LEU A 128 -4.41 3.46 -0.77
N LEU A 129 -4.00 2.57 0.13
CA LEU A 129 -3.05 2.93 1.18
C LEU A 129 -1.66 3.20 0.62
N ALA A 130 -1.21 2.42 -0.37
CA ALA A 130 0.06 2.66 -1.04
C ALA A 130 0.12 4.08 -1.64
N VAL A 131 -0.92 4.50 -2.37
CA VAL A 131 -1.04 5.87 -2.90
C VAL A 131 -1.01 6.92 -1.79
N ALA A 132 -1.67 6.65 -0.66
CA ALA A 132 -1.73 7.60 0.46
C ALA A 132 -0.39 7.75 1.20
N ILE A 133 0.35 6.65 1.37
CA ILE A 133 1.57 6.63 2.20
C ILE A 133 2.83 6.94 1.39
N THR A 134 2.91 6.55 0.12
CA THR A 134 4.11 6.74 -0.71
C THR A 134 4.66 8.18 -0.69
N PRO A 135 3.87 9.26 -0.84
CA PRO A 135 4.40 10.61 -0.78
C PRO A 135 4.99 10.98 0.58
N ILE A 136 4.42 10.44 1.67
CA ILE A 136 4.88 10.69 3.04
C ILE A 136 6.23 10.02 3.27
N LEU A 137 6.36 8.76 2.86
CA LEU A 137 7.57 7.98 3.01
C LEU A 137 8.68 8.45 2.09
N GLY A 138 8.36 8.81 0.83
CA GLY A 138 9.31 9.42 -0.10
C GLY A 138 9.94 10.67 0.49
N ASN A 139 9.11 11.61 0.97
CA ASN A 139 9.60 12.82 1.62
C ASN A 139 10.45 12.52 2.88
N TYR A 140 10.12 11.48 3.64
CA TYR A 140 10.93 11.08 4.78
C TYR A 140 12.31 10.54 4.35
N VAL A 141 12.35 9.70 3.31
CA VAL A 141 13.61 9.15 2.77
C VAL A 141 14.50 10.26 2.22
N ASP A 142 13.93 11.20 1.46
CA ASP A 142 14.65 12.32 0.88
C ASP A 142 15.33 13.19 1.96
N HIS A 143 14.66 13.38 3.11
CA HIS A 143 15.21 14.20 4.20
C HIS A 143 16.17 13.44 5.12
N LYS A 144 15.98 12.14 5.33
CA LYS A 144 16.73 11.33 6.30
C LYS A 144 17.79 10.40 5.68
N GLY A 145 17.71 10.17 4.37
CA GLY A 145 18.70 9.35 3.65
C GLY A 145 18.77 7.88 4.05
N LYS A 146 17.71 7.32 4.67
CA LYS A 146 17.69 5.94 5.21
C LYS A 146 16.99 4.94 4.27
N ALA A 147 17.15 5.09 2.96
CA ALA A 147 16.50 4.24 1.95
C ALA A 147 16.74 2.73 2.18
N ALA A 148 17.98 2.32 2.45
CA ALA A 148 18.30 0.91 2.69
C ALA A 148 17.58 0.32 3.92
N SER A 149 17.46 1.10 5.00
CA SER A 149 16.74 0.65 6.20
C SER A 149 15.23 0.53 5.94
N MET A 150 14.66 1.44 5.16
CA MET A 150 13.25 1.40 4.79
C MET A 150 12.95 0.19 3.92
N LEU A 151 13.81 -0.10 2.96
CA LEU A 151 13.73 -1.28 2.10
C LEU A 151 13.78 -2.59 2.90
N MET A 152 14.66 -2.68 3.90
CA MET A 152 14.74 -3.85 4.79
C MET A 152 13.46 -4.02 5.62
N ILE A 153 12.95 -2.93 6.20
CA ILE A 153 11.70 -2.94 6.97
C ILE A 153 10.53 -3.33 6.06
N GLY A 154 10.42 -2.75 4.88
CA GLY A 154 9.39 -3.09 3.90
C GLY A 154 9.41 -4.58 3.54
N SER A 155 10.60 -5.12 3.25
CA SER A 155 10.74 -6.55 2.93
C SER A 155 10.36 -7.46 4.10
N LEU A 156 10.71 -7.09 5.33
CA LEU A 156 10.34 -7.85 6.52
C LEU A 156 8.82 -7.82 6.74
N LEU A 157 8.20 -6.66 6.61
CA LEU A 157 6.74 -6.52 6.70
C LEU A 157 6.02 -7.33 5.62
N LEU A 158 6.56 -7.37 4.40
CA LEU A 158 6.03 -8.20 3.33
C LEU A 158 6.00 -9.68 3.72
N ILE A 159 7.10 -10.20 4.26
CA ILE A 159 7.19 -11.60 4.74
C ILE A 159 6.14 -11.85 5.82
N VAL A 160 6.03 -10.96 6.82
CA VAL A 160 5.05 -11.10 7.90
C VAL A 160 3.62 -11.12 7.35
N CYS A 161 3.29 -10.24 6.39
CA CYS A 161 1.97 -10.22 5.76
C CYS A 161 1.66 -11.53 5.04
N HIS A 162 2.59 -12.08 4.26
CA HIS A 162 2.38 -13.34 3.55
C HIS A 162 2.23 -14.51 4.52
N LEU A 163 3.00 -14.56 5.60
CA LEU A 163 2.84 -15.56 6.65
C LEU A 163 1.48 -15.42 7.37
N THR A 164 1.02 -14.19 7.59
CA THR A 164 -0.30 -13.93 8.18
C THR A 164 -1.42 -14.43 7.26
N PHE A 165 -1.34 -14.16 5.96
CA PHE A 165 -2.31 -14.69 5.01
C PHE A 165 -2.29 -16.21 4.90
N ALA A 166 -1.11 -16.83 4.97
CA ALA A 166 -0.97 -18.27 4.83
C ALA A 166 -1.41 -19.06 6.08
N PHE A 167 -1.12 -18.55 7.28
CA PHE A 167 -1.29 -19.31 8.51
C PHE A 167 -2.32 -18.72 9.47
N VAL A 168 -2.42 -17.40 9.57
CA VAL A 168 -3.30 -16.75 10.55
C VAL A 168 -4.70 -16.55 9.98
N LEU A 169 -4.83 -16.05 8.75
CA LEU A 169 -6.14 -15.79 8.15
C LEU A 169 -7.03 -17.05 8.10
N PRO A 170 -6.55 -18.23 7.71
CA PRO A 170 -7.37 -19.44 7.69
C PRO A 170 -7.90 -19.87 9.07
N MET A 171 -7.23 -19.49 10.16
CA MET A 171 -7.69 -19.79 11.52
C MET A 171 -8.97 -19.04 11.90
N PHE A 172 -9.24 -17.93 11.21
CA PHE A 172 -10.42 -17.09 11.42
C PHE A 172 -11.54 -17.33 10.40
N ARG A 173 -11.42 -18.40 9.59
CA ARG A 173 -12.36 -18.68 8.51
C ARG A 173 -13.81 -18.81 8.96
N GLU A 174 -14.05 -19.30 10.17
CA GLU A 174 -15.41 -19.44 10.74
C GLU A 174 -15.92 -18.13 11.38
N SER A 175 -15.06 -17.14 11.57
CA SER A 175 -15.41 -15.85 12.16
C SER A 175 -15.41 -14.75 11.12
N ALA A 176 -16.60 -14.38 10.62
CA ALA A 176 -16.75 -13.32 9.63
C ALA A 176 -16.08 -12.00 10.07
N ILE A 177 -16.30 -11.58 11.32
CA ILE A 177 -15.70 -10.35 11.86
C ILE A 177 -14.20 -10.51 12.08
N GLY A 178 -13.77 -11.61 12.73
CA GLY A 178 -12.35 -11.85 13.02
C GLY A 178 -11.51 -11.96 11.75
N GLY A 179 -11.96 -12.76 10.79
CA GLY A 179 -11.29 -12.90 9.48
C GLY A 179 -11.18 -11.57 8.74
N THR A 180 -12.25 -10.78 8.70
CA THR A 180 -12.28 -9.49 8.04
C THR A 180 -11.31 -8.48 8.70
N ILE A 181 -11.25 -8.43 10.03
CA ILE A 181 -10.31 -7.57 10.75
C ILE A 181 -8.87 -7.97 10.44
N VAL A 182 -8.54 -9.27 10.52
CA VAL A 182 -7.21 -9.77 10.19
C VAL A 182 -6.84 -9.42 8.75
N ALA A 183 -7.75 -9.61 7.80
CA ALA A 183 -7.52 -9.28 6.40
C ALA A 183 -7.24 -7.78 6.21
N TYR A 184 -8.08 -6.89 6.75
CA TYR A 184 -7.88 -5.44 6.63
C TYR A 184 -6.56 -4.98 7.27
N VAL A 185 -6.26 -5.43 8.49
CA VAL A 185 -5.01 -5.07 9.17
C VAL A 185 -3.80 -5.53 8.35
N THR A 186 -3.83 -6.77 7.85
CA THR A 186 -2.73 -7.31 7.04
C THR A 186 -2.57 -6.58 5.72
N ILE A 187 -3.69 -6.24 5.04
CA ILE A 187 -3.67 -5.48 3.79
C ILE A 187 -3.16 -4.04 4.01
N LEU A 188 -3.53 -3.40 5.11
CA LEU A 188 -3.00 -2.09 5.48
C LEU A 188 -1.47 -2.14 5.70
N VAL A 189 -0.98 -3.14 6.44
CA VAL A 189 0.46 -3.34 6.65
C VAL A 189 1.17 -3.66 5.33
N LEU A 190 0.54 -4.44 4.45
CA LEU A 190 1.08 -4.77 3.13
C LEU A 190 1.18 -3.53 2.24
N GLY A 191 0.17 -2.66 2.23
CA GLY A 191 0.21 -1.38 1.50
C GLY A 191 1.33 -0.46 2.01
N ALA A 192 1.51 -0.39 3.33
CA ALA A 192 2.63 0.33 3.93
C ALA A 192 3.99 -0.29 3.54
N SER A 193 4.10 -1.63 3.58
CA SER A 193 5.29 -2.37 3.12
C SER A 193 5.65 -2.03 1.68
N PHE A 194 4.64 -2.02 0.80
CA PHE A 194 4.83 -1.70 -0.61
C PHE A 194 5.32 -0.26 -0.84
N SER A 195 4.89 0.66 0.00
CA SER A 195 5.31 2.07 -0.08
C SER A 195 6.72 2.33 0.46
N LEU A 196 7.32 1.36 1.18
CA LEU A 196 8.68 1.44 1.74
C LEU A 196 9.77 0.95 0.76
N VAL A 197 9.39 0.30 -0.32
CA VAL A 197 10.26 -0.32 -1.33
C VAL A 197 10.15 0.40 -2.65
#